data_a58bca64b23c8fed160577f2a8b0211d
#
_entry.id   a58bca64b23c8fed160577f2a8b0211d
#
_cell.length_a   1.000
_cell.length_b   1.000
_cell.length_c   1.000
_cell.angle_alpha   90.00
_cell.angle_beta   90.00
_cell.angle_gamma   90.00
#
_symmetry.space_group_name_H-M   'P 1'
#
loop_
_entity.id
_entity.type
_entity.pdbx_description
1 polymer ?
#
loop_
_entity_poly.entity_id
_entity_poly.type
_entity_poly.pdbx_seq_one_letter_code
_entity_poly.pdbx_strand_id
1 'polypeptide(L)'
;MIYDELGVKSYINALDPVAAYGGNLLSLTVLDAMEEATRSFVRMDELHRAVGERIAEMTHNEGAAVVSGASAGMMMCAAALMTRDDPGRMMGLPDVTGLKNEILVLDDQLEEFESKMCIVGVKLK
;
A
#
# COMPACT_ATOMS: atom_id res chain seq x y z
N MET A 1 -28.42 0.66 -12.03
CA MET A 1 -27.16 0.14 -11.40
C MET A 1 -27.00 0.83 -10.05
N ILE A 2 -26.25 0.24 -9.12
CA ILE A 2 -26.08 0.80 -7.75
C ILE A 2 -25.63 2.27 -7.75
N TYR A 3 -24.80 2.67 -8.68
CA TYR A 3 -24.33 4.06 -8.80
C TYR A 3 -25.42 5.03 -9.23
N ASP A 4 -26.39 4.59 -10.03
CA ASP A 4 -27.52 5.42 -10.46
C ASP A 4 -28.42 5.75 -9.26
N GLU A 5 -28.62 4.78 -8.35
CA GLU A 5 -29.37 4.94 -7.10
C GLU A 5 -28.72 5.95 -6.16
N LEU A 6 -27.38 6.06 -6.21
CA LEU A 6 -26.59 7.03 -5.44
C LEU A 6 -26.43 8.38 -6.16
N GLY A 7 -26.94 8.53 -7.38
CA GLY A 7 -26.76 9.73 -8.20
C GLY A 7 -25.32 9.93 -8.69
N VAL A 8 -24.51 8.85 -8.70
CA VAL A 8 -23.12 8.89 -9.16
C VAL A 8 -23.06 8.46 -10.62
N LYS A 9 -22.42 9.29 -11.43
CA LYS A 9 -22.25 9.03 -12.87
C LYS A 9 -21.12 8.02 -13.09
N SER A 10 -21.40 6.96 -13.83
CA SER A 10 -20.38 6.01 -14.29
C SER A 10 -19.62 6.54 -15.51
N TYR A 11 -18.38 6.11 -15.66
CA TYR A 11 -17.49 6.49 -16.76
C TYR A 11 -16.95 5.26 -17.47
N ILE A 12 -16.72 5.40 -18.78
CA ILE A 12 -15.89 4.47 -19.53
C ILE A 12 -14.46 4.97 -19.41
N ASN A 13 -13.65 4.27 -18.60
CA ASN A 13 -12.25 4.63 -18.40
C ASN A 13 -11.41 4.10 -19.56
N ALA A 14 -10.86 4.99 -20.38
CA ALA A 14 -9.93 4.68 -21.46
C ALA A 14 -8.47 5.04 -21.14
N LEU A 15 -8.21 5.44 -19.88
CA LEU A 15 -6.87 5.64 -19.33
C LEU A 15 -6.37 4.37 -18.65
N ASP A 16 -5.14 4.39 -18.20
CA ASP A 16 -4.59 3.39 -17.30
C ASP A 16 -5.34 3.34 -15.95
N PRO A 17 -5.10 2.30 -15.12
CA PRO A 17 -5.67 2.22 -13.79
C PRO A 17 -5.36 3.46 -12.95
N VAL A 18 -6.36 4.26 -12.70
CA VAL A 18 -6.24 5.50 -11.90
C VAL A 18 -7.11 5.35 -10.65
N ALA A 19 -6.50 5.55 -9.48
CA ALA A 19 -7.19 5.40 -8.20
C ALA A 19 -8.44 6.27 -8.06
N ALA A 20 -8.44 7.48 -8.65
CA ALA A 20 -9.59 8.40 -8.65
C ALA A 20 -10.83 7.82 -9.36
N TYR A 21 -10.65 6.83 -10.25
CA TYR A 21 -11.73 6.13 -10.94
C TYR A 21 -11.93 4.69 -10.45
N GLY A 22 -11.38 4.35 -9.28
CA GLY A 22 -11.51 3.03 -8.67
C GLY A 22 -10.46 2.01 -9.11
N GLY A 23 -9.45 2.42 -9.88
CA GLY A 23 -8.39 1.52 -10.35
C GLY A 23 -8.87 0.63 -11.50
N ASN A 24 -8.71 -0.67 -11.37
CA ASN A 24 -9.13 -1.68 -12.34
C ASN A 24 -10.48 -2.28 -12.04
N LEU A 25 -11.20 -2.67 -13.09
CA LEU A 25 -12.32 -3.58 -12.95
C LEU A 25 -11.79 -4.99 -12.65
N LEU A 26 -12.40 -5.63 -11.66
CA LEU A 26 -12.01 -6.98 -11.25
C LEU A 26 -12.58 -8.02 -12.21
N SER A 27 -11.80 -9.06 -12.51
CA SER A 27 -12.29 -10.23 -13.24
C SER A 27 -13.26 -11.05 -12.38
N LEU A 28 -14.11 -11.84 -13.03
CA LEU A 28 -15.04 -12.73 -12.32
C LEU A 28 -14.30 -13.69 -11.38
N THR A 29 -13.16 -14.23 -11.80
CA THR A 29 -12.33 -15.11 -10.96
C THR A 29 -11.89 -14.44 -9.67
N VAL A 30 -11.54 -13.15 -9.73
CA VAL A 30 -11.16 -12.38 -8.52
C VAL A 30 -12.37 -12.13 -7.63
N LEU A 31 -13.51 -11.78 -8.24
CA LEU A 31 -14.76 -11.57 -7.49
C LEU A 31 -15.23 -12.84 -6.78
N ASP A 32 -15.17 -13.99 -7.45
CA ASP A 32 -15.52 -15.28 -6.87
C ASP A 32 -14.61 -15.62 -5.67
N ALA A 33 -13.31 -15.39 -5.80
CA ALA A 33 -12.36 -15.60 -4.70
C ALA A 33 -12.61 -14.65 -3.52
N MET A 34 -12.96 -13.40 -3.79
CA MET A 34 -13.35 -12.44 -2.74
C MET A 34 -14.62 -12.88 -2.04
N GLU A 35 -15.64 -13.33 -2.78
CA GLU A 35 -16.88 -13.86 -2.20
C GLU A 35 -16.60 -15.06 -1.31
N GLU A 36 -15.79 -16.02 -1.75
CA GLU A 36 -15.40 -17.19 -0.95
C GLU A 36 -14.69 -16.75 0.34
N ALA A 37 -13.75 -15.83 0.24
CA ALA A 37 -12.98 -15.33 1.40
C ALA A 37 -13.89 -14.70 2.48
N THR A 38 -15.01 -14.06 2.11
CA THR A 38 -15.94 -13.45 3.07
C THR A 38 -16.67 -14.46 3.96
N ARG A 39 -16.62 -15.75 3.62
CA ARG A 39 -17.32 -16.81 4.36
C ARG A 39 -16.51 -17.39 5.50
N SER A 40 -15.27 -16.94 5.73
CA SER A 40 -14.38 -17.48 6.73
C SER A 40 -13.63 -16.40 7.49
N PHE A 41 -13.44 -16.61 8.80
CA PHE A 41 -12.53 -15.80 9.60
C PHE A 41 -11.14 -16.41 9.58
N VAL A 42 -10.14 -15.60 9.36
CA VAL A 42 -8.72 -15.97 9.36
C VAL A 42 -7.90 -14.99 10.20
N ARG A 43 -6.75 -15.42 10.65
CA ARG A 43 -5.79 -14.50 11.27
C ARG A 43 -5.15 -13.65 10.19
N MET A 44 -5.31 -12.33 10.30
CA MET A 44 -4.83 -11.39 9.27
C MET A 44 -3.30 -11.36 9.18
N ASP A 45 -2.58 -11.52 10.29
CA ASP A 45 -1.12 -11.61 10.30
C ASP A 45 -0.60 -12.84 9.53
N GLU A 46 -1.26 -14.00 9.70
CA GLU A 46 -0.94 -15.22 8.94
C GLU A 46 -1.26 -15.07 7.45
N LEU A 47 -2.41 -14.46 7.13
CA LEU A 47 -2.81 -14.20 5.74
C LEU A 47 -1.82 -13.25 5.05
N HIS A 48 -1.46 -12.13 5.69
CA HIS A 48 -0.49 -11.18 5.15
C HIS A 48 0.87 -11.86 4.86
N ARG A 49 1.35 -12.67 5.78
CA ARG A 49 2.60 -13.41 5.60
C ARG A 49 2.51 -14.38 4.41
N ALA A 50 1.47 -15.21 4.37
CA ALA A 50 1.31 -16.21 3.31
C ALA A 50 1.17 -15.59 1.92
N VAL A 51 0.39 -14.50 1.81
CA VAL A 51 0.24 -13.75 0.54
C VAL A 51 1.56 -13.07 0.16
N GLY A 52 2.27 -12.48 1.13
CA GLY A 52 3.56 -11.85 0.91
C GLY A 52 4.61 -12.86 0.38
N GLU A 53 4.72 -14.04 0.99
CA GLU A 53 5.58 -15.13 0.53
C GLU A 53 5.23 -15.54 -0.91
N ARG A 54 3.94 -15.69 -1.21
CA ARG A 54 3.49 -16.09 -2.55
C ARG A 54 3.80 -15.04 -3.62
N ILE A 55 3.62 -13.76 -3.31
CA ILE A 55 3.95 -12.67 -4.24
C ILE A 55 5.47 -12.59 -4.43
N ALA A 56 6.25 -12.72 -3.36
CA ALA A 56 7.71 -12.72 -3.41
C ALA A 56 8.25 -13.82 -4.33
N GLU A 57 7.73 -15.05 -4.23
CA GLU A 57 8.06 -16.15 -5.15
C GLU A 57 7.77 -15.78 -6.61
N MET A 58 6.58 -15.23 -6.89
CA MET A 58 6.16 -14.88 -8.25
C MET A 58 6.97 -13.74 -8.87
N THR A 59 7.46 -12.82 -8.04
CA THR A 59 8.18 -11.63 -8.44
C THR A 59 9.71 -11.77 -8.29
N HIS A 60 10.18 -12.92 -7.79
CA HIS A 60 11.59 -13.21 -7.51
C HIS A 60 12.23 -12.19 -6.55
N ASN A 61 11.48 -11.77 -5.54
CA ASN A 61 11.94 -10.88 -4.47
C ASN A 61 12.11 -11.63 -3.14
N GLU A 62 12.85 -11.04 -2.20
CA GLU A 62 13.06 -11.59 -0.86
C GLU A 62 11.80 -11.53 0.01
N GLY A 63 10.90 -10.60 -0.28
CA GLY A 63 9.66 -10.42 0.46
C GLY A 63 8.69 -9.49 -0.27
N ALA A 64 7.42 -9.56 0.09
CA ALA A 64 6.40 -8.66 -0.41
C ALA A 64 5.34 -8.40 0.68
N ALA A 65 4.70 -7.26 0.60
CA ALA A 65 3.58 -6.90 1.46
C ALA A 65 2.45 -6.29 0.64
N VAL A 66 1.22 -6.64 0.98
CA VAL A 66 0.03 -6.03 0.37
C VAL A 66 -0.40 -4.84 1.21
N VAL A 67 -0.62 -3.72 0.55
CA VAL A 67 -0.98 -2.44 1.19
C VAL A 67 -2.18 -1.80 0.49
N SER A 68 -2.80 -0.82 1.13
CA SER A 68 -4.00 -0.14 0.62
C SER A 68 -3.74 0.90 -0.49
N GLY A 69 -2.56 0.87 -1.12
CA GLY A 69 -2.20 1.75 -2.23
C GLY A 69 -0.76 2.25 -2.15
N ALA A 70 -0.30 2.93 -3.20
CA ALA A 70 1.08 3.39 -3.34
C ALA A 70 1.55 4.27 -2.17
N SER A 71 0.74 5.24 -1.75
CA SER A 71 1.09 6.11 -0.62
C SER A 71 1.32 5.32 0.68
N ALA A 72 0.48 4.32 0.98
CA ALA A 72 0.65 3.45 2.13
C ALA A 72 1.92 2.61 2.01
N GLY A 73 2.21 2.10 0.81
CA GLY A 73 3.43 1.36 0.52
C GLY A 73 4.69 2.18 0.78
N MET A 74 4.73 3.41 0.28
CA MET A 74 5.86 4.32 0.48
C MET A 74 6.08 4.66 1.96
N MET A 75 4.98 4.95 2.70
CA MET A 75 5.06 5.17 4.14
C MET A 75 5.59 3.95 4.88
N MET A 76 5.10 2.76 4.55
CA MET A 76 5.56 1.51 5.18
C MET A 76 7.02 1.20 4.88
N CYS A 77 7.45 1.39 3.63
CA CYS A 77 8.86 1.22 3.25
C CYS A 77 9.76 2.19 4.04
N ALA A 78 9.39 3.46 4.11
CA ALA A 78 10.13 4.47 4.85
C ALA A 78 10.19 4.13 6.35
N ALA A 79 9.07 3.75 6.95
CA ALA A 79 9.00 3.33 8.35
C ALA A 79 9.89 2.11 8.61
N ALA A 80 9.80 1.08 7.77
CA ALA A 80 10.58 -0.14 7.91
C ALA A 80 12.10 0.12 7.80
N LEU A 81 12.52 0.98 6.87
CA LEU A 81 13.92 1.35 6.73
C LEU A 81 14.47 2.11 7.96
N MET A 82 13.65 2.95 8.59
CA MET A 82 14.03 3.70 9.78
C MET A 82 14.06 2.84 11.05
N THR A 83 13.06 1.98 11.21
CA THR A 83 12.86 1.21 12.45
C THR A 83 13.52 -0.16 12.43
N ARG A 84 13.68 -0.75 11.24
CA ARG A 84 14.12 -2.14 11.06
C ARG A 84 13.26 -3.10 11.92
N ASP A 85 13.89 -4.11 12.53
CA ASP A 85 13.21 -5.10 13.36
C ASP A 85 13.11 -4.69 14.85
N ASP A 86 13.05 -3.37 15.13
CA ASP A 86 12.96 -2.86 16.49
C ASP A 86 11.53 -2.44 16.84
N PRO A 87 10.79 -3.21 17.63
CA PRO A 87 9.40 -2.90 17.98
C PRO A 87 9.25 -1.58 18.75
N GLY A 88 10.26 -1.20 19.54
CA GLY A 88 10.24 0.06 20.30
C GLY A 88 10.27 1.27 19.36
N ARG A 89 11.11 1.20 18.32
CA ARG A 89 11.16 2.24 17.28
C ARG A 89 9.88 2.28 16.46
N MET A 90 9.32 1.12 16.11
CA MET A 90 8.05 1.04 15.38
C MET A 90 6.91 1.72 16.15
N MET A 91 6.80 1.45 17.45
CA MET A 91 5.78 2.06 18.31
C MET A 91 6.03 3.54 18.59
N GLY A 92 7.26 4.01 18.44
CA GLY A 92 7.63 5.42 18.62
C GLY A 92 7.24 6.33 17.47
N LEU A 93 7.04 5.80 16.26
CA LEU A 93 6.71 6.61 15.09
C LEU A 93 5.41 7.43 15.34
N PRO A 94 5.34 8.66 14.86
CA PRO A 94 6.28 9.39 13.99
C PRO A 94 7.44 10.10 14.70
N ASP A 95 7.71 9.84 15.99
CA ASP A 95 8.93 10.35 16.65
C ASP A 95 10.14 9.61 16.08
N VAL A 96 10.96 10.33 15.35
CA VAL A 96 12.17 9.82 14.67
C VAL A 96 13.46 10.22 15.38
N THR A 97 13.37 10.63 16.66
CA THR A 97 14.53 11.03 17.45
C THR A 97 15.57 9.90 17.50
N GLY A 98 16.77 10.17 17.02
CA GLY A 98 17.86 9.19 16.94
C GLY A 98 17.77 8.19 15.78
N LEU A 99 16.79 8.32 14.89
CA LEU A 99 16.66 7.52 13.67
C LEU A 99 17.27 8.24 12.46
N LYS A 100 17.75 7.45 11.49
CA LYS A 100 18.13 7.96 10.15
C LYS A 100 16.85 8.16 9.35
N ASN A 101 16.41 9.40 9.23
CA ASN A 101 15.12 9.75 8.66
C ASN A 101 15.23 10.64 7.40
N GLU A 102 16.38 10.72 6.77
CA GLU A 102 16.58 11.48 5.54
C GLU A 102 16.56 10.55 4.33
N ILE A 103 15.76 10.91 3.32
CA ILE A 103 15.66 10.21 2.04
C ILE A 103 16.03 11.19 0.93
N LEU A 104 16.96 10.79 0.06
CA LEU A 104 17.34 11.56 -1.11
C LEU A 104 16.34 11.29 -2.24
N VAL A 105 15.85 12.36 -2.85
CA VAL A 105 14.93 12.32 -3.99
C VAL A 105 15.47 13.25 -5.06
N LEU A 106 15.37 12.86 -6.32
CA LEU A 106 15.72 13.74 -7.43
C LEU A 106 14.62 14.80 -7.60
N ASP A 107 15.01 16.06 -7.86
CA ASP A 107 14.08 17.18 -7.96
C ASP A 107 12.98 16.95 -9.02
N ASP A 108 13.31 16.30 -10.12
CA ASP A 108 12.38 15.97 -11.20
C ASP A 108 11.43 14.80 -10.87
N GLN A 109 11.67 14.11 -9.75
CA GLN A 109 10.85 13.00 -9.24
C GLN A 109 10.08 13.35 -7.97
N LEU A 110 10.18 14.62 -7.53
CA LEU A 110 9.47 15.08 -6.34
C LEU A 110 8.01 15.37 -6.67
N GLU A 111 7.21 14.32 -6.65
CA GLU A 111 5.77 14.40 -6.90
C GLU A 111 4.94 14.40 -5.60
N GLU A 112 3.63 14.41 -5.74
CA GLU A 112 2.72 14.41 -4.59
C GLU A 112 2.87 13.17 -3.69
N PHE A 113 3.30 12.04 -4.25
CA PHE A 113 3.41 10.76 -3.53
C PHE A 113 4.56 10.75 -2.52
N GLU A 114 5.72 11.32 -2.87
CA GLU A 114 6.90 11.32 -2.00
C GLU A 114 6.64 12.10 -0.72
N SER A 115 5.83 13.15 -0.79
CA SER A 115 5.43 13.93 0.39
C SER A 115 4.70 13.10 1.45
N LYS A 116 4.08 11.98 1.06
CA LYS A 116 3.38 11.09 2.00
C LYS A 116 4.34 10.38 2.96
N MET A 117 5.60 10.16 2.57
CA MET A 117 6.62 9.61 3.47
C MET A 117 6.92 10.52 4.65
N CYS A 118 6.70 11.83 4.50
CA CYS A 118 6.88 12.79 5.59
C CYS A 118 5.93 12.53 6.78
N ILE A 119 4.80 11.84 6.56
CA ILE A 119 3.83 11.51 7.62
C ILE A 119 4.45 10.63 8.70
N VAL A 120 5.39 9.75 8.33
CA VAL A 120 6.11 8.88 9.27
C VAL A 120 7.41 9.50 9.80
N GLY A 121 7.62 10.80 9.59
CA GLY A 121 8.77 11.55 10.11
C GLY A 121 9.98 11.64 9.18
N VAL A 122 9.85 11.23 7.93
CA VAL A 122 10.92 11.36 6.92
C VAL A 122 11.14 12.82 6.53
N LYS A 123 12.39 13.17 6.28
CA LYS A 123 12.83 14.42 5.65
C LYS A 123 13.34 14.10 4.26
N LEU A 124 12.71 14.69 3.25
CA LEU A 124 13.18 14.62 1.86
C LEU A 124 14.32 15.61 1.64
N LYS A 125 15.34 15.22 0.92
CA LYS A 125 16.56 15.98 0.59
C LYS A 125 16.82 15.96 -0.89
#